data_c2539c38a3338e99e6d08b275d056d2f
#
_entry.id   c2539c38a3338e99e6d08b275d056d2f
#
_cell.length_a   1.000
_cell.length_b   1.000
_cell.length_c   1.000
_cell.angle_alpha   90.00
_cell.angle_beta   90.00
_cell.angle_gamma   90.00
#
_symmetry.space_group_name_H-M   'P 1'
#
loop_
_entity.id
_entity.type
_entity.pdbx_description
1 polymer ?
#
loop_
_entity_poly.entity_id
_entity_poly.type
_entity_poly.pdbx_seq_one_letter_code
_entity_poly.pdbx_strand_id
1 'polypeptide(L)'
;DGIVRLVGSEMCIRDSHNSGHHTIESSYTSQFEQHIRAILNLPLGRTDSKVGGIMVNLVGAESYSGDVIYEHIETIMKMDGVTPHIYGKKQTRPFRKMGHVTIVNEDLYEARKIAEKVKNTIKVISNRHE
;
A
#
# COMPACT_ATOMS: atom_id res chain seq x y z
N ASP A 1 -4.24 1.83 -20.15
CA ASP A 1 -3.83 2.19 -19.97
C ASP A 1 -2.96 2.81 -19.65
N GLY A 2 -2.92 3.29 -19.63
CA GLY A 2 -2.10 4.13 -19.42
C GLY A 2 -0.90 3.82 -18.99
N ILE A 3 -0.51 3.37 -18.75
CA ILE A 3 0.44 3.08 -18.23
C ILE A 3 1.38 2.93 -18.81
N VAL A 4 1.33 2.68 -19.49
CA VAL A 4 2.10 2.40 -20.07
C VAL A 4 2.68 3.26 -20.74
N ARG A 5 2.29 4.02 -21.23
CA ARG A 5 2.82 4.87 -21.90
C ARG A 5 3.75 5.56 -21.36
N LEU A 6 4.20 5.46 -20.68
CA LEU A 6 4.91 6.22 -20.16
C LEU A 6 5.96 6.31 -20.20
N VAL A 7 6.46 6.53 -20.03
CA VAL A 7 7.51 6.69 -20.22
C VAL A 7 8.24 7.60 -19.45
N GLY A 8 9.24 8.22 -19.65
CA GLY A 8 10.05 9.04 -18.77
C GLY A 8 9.26 9.97 -17.89
N SER A 9 8.42 10.77 -18.48
CA SER A 9 7.64 11.73 -17.70
C SER A 9 6.66 11.04 -16.78
N GLU A 10 6.07 9.96 -17.21
CA GLU A 10 5.18 9.24 -16.37
C GLU A 10 5.87 8.59 -15.21
N MET A 11 7.08 8.10 -15.41
CA MET A 11 7.84 7.54 -14.31
C MET A 11 8.16 8.59 -13.26
N CYS A 12 8.44 9.81 -13.68
CA CYS A 12 8.67 10.88 -12.74
C CYS A 12 7.41 11.31 -12.00
N ILE A 13 6.29 11.31 -12.68
CA ILE A 13 5.02 11.69 -12.10
C ILE A 13 4.49 10.63 -11.17
N ARG A 14 4.68 9.40 -11.55
CA ARG A 14 4.13 8.38 -10.78
C ARG A 14 5.02 7.94 -9.77
N ASP A 15 6.04 8.46 -9.51
CA ASP A 15 7.01 8.11 -8.56
C ASP A 15 6.53 7.27 -7.43
N SER A 16 7.14 7.37 -6.30
CA SER A 16 6.89 6.50 -5.17
C SER A 16 5.62 6.82 -4.39
N HIS A 17 4.91 7.89 -4.72
CA HIS A 17 3.73 8.23 -3.95
C HIS A 17 2.56 7.33 -4.31
N ASN A 18 2.26 6.35 -3.49
CA ASN A 18 1.13 5.44 -3.61
C ASN A 18 1.26 4.35 -4.69
N SER A 19 1.51 4.68 -5.94
CA SER A 19 1.47 3.69 -7.01
C SER A 19 2.59 2.66 -6.97
N GLY A 20 3.71 2.98 -6.35
CA GLY A 20 4.84 2.05 -6.23
C GLY A 20 4.86 1.23 -4.94
N HIS A 21 3.91 1.46 -4.05
CA HIS A 21 3.93 0.83 -2.72
C HIS A 21 3.83 -0.69 -2.78
N HIS A 22 3.08 -1.24 -3.72
CA HIS A 22 2.95 -2.70 -3.86
C HIS A 22 4.29 -3.37 -4.17
N THR A 23 5.24 -2.64 -4.77
CA THR A 23 6.51 -3.23 -5.18
C THR A 23 7.37 -3.71 -4.02
N ILE A 24 7.11 -3.24 -2.80
CA ILE A 24 7.84 -3.67 -1.62
C ILE A 24 7.73 -5.18 -1.46
N GLU A 25 6.53 -5.72 -1.57
CA GLU A 25 6.29 -7.15 -1.43
C GLU A 25 6.22 -7.90 -2.76
N SER A 26 5.78 -7.25 -3.84
CA SER A 26 5.47 -7.93 -5.08
C SER A 26 6.59 -7.96 -6.12
N SER A 27 7.65 -7.19 -5.93
CA SER A 27 8.77 -7.11 -6.86
C SER A 27 10.06 -7.56 -6.23
N TYR A 28 11.03 -8.00 -7.03
CA TYR A 28 12.36 -8.37 -6.51
C TYR A 28 13.05 -7.16 -5.91
N THR A 29 12.97 -6.01 -6.58
CA THR A 29 13.51 -4.76 -6.07
C THR A 29 12.37 -3.74 -6.03
N SER A 30 12.14 -3.14 -4.86
CA SER A 30 11.08 -2.15 -4.75
C SER A 30 11.43 -0.87 -5.52
N GLN A 31 10.43 -0.09 -5.85
CA GLN A 31 10.65 1.21 -6.48
C GLN A 31 11.52 2.11 -5.59
N PHE A 32 11.33 2.02 -4.29
CA PHE A 32 12.07 2.83 -3.33
C PHE A 32 13.56 2.45 -3.29
N GLU A 33 13.85 1.16 -3.30
CA GLU A 33 15.23 0.69 -3.35
C GLU A 33 15.91 1.07 -4.66
N GLN A 34 15.22 0.94 -5.79
CA GLN A 34 15.75 1.35 -7.10
C GLN A 34 16.10 2.84 -7.10
N HIS A 35 15.26 3.64 -6.50
CA HIS A 35 15.48 5.08 -6.42
C HIS A 35 16.76 5.38 -5.64
N ILE A 36 16.95 4.74 -4.51
CA ILE A 36 18.17 4.91 -3.70
C ILE A 36 19.39 4.43 -4.46
N ARG A 37 19.31 3.28 -5.11
CA ARG A 37 20.44 2.77 -5.91
C ARG A 37 20.81 3.75 -7.02
N ALA A 38 19.83 4.31 -7.69
CA ALA A 38 20.08 5.27 -8.76
C ALA A 38 20.75 6.54 -8.25
N ILE A 39 20.29 7.06 -7.13
CA ILE A 39 20.87 8.27 -6.53
C ILE A 39 22.34 8.04 -6.12
N LEU A 40 22.61 6.87 -5.56
CA LEU A 40 23.94 6.53 -5.06
C LEU A 40 24.85 5.91 -6.12
N ASN A 41 24.38 5.86 -7.36
CA ASN A 41 25.14 5.27 -8.47
C ASN A 41 25.51 3.81 -8.21
N LEU A 42 24.61 3.07 -7.56
CA LEU A 42 24.76 1.65 -7.33
C LEU A 42 24.14 0.85 -8.48
N PRO A 43 24.54 -0.41 -8.67
CA PRO A 43 23.92 -1.24 -9.69
C PRO A 43 22.42 -1.38 -9.42
N LEU A 44 21.61 -1.25 -10.46
CA LEU A 44 20.17 -1.41 -10.35
C LEU A 44 19.80 -2.87 -10.12
N GLY A 45 18.76 -3.09 -9.34
CA GLY A 45 18.24 -4.42 -9.08
C GLY A 45 17.26 -4.88 -10.16
N ARG A 46 16.84 -6.13 -10.07
CA ARG A 46 15.82 -6.68 -10.99
C ARG A 46 14.52 -5.93 -10.83
N THR A 47 13.89 -5.62 -11.95
CA THR A 47 12.62 -4.90 -11.95
C THR A 47 11.41 -5.82 -12.10
N ASP A 48 11.64 -7.13 -12.24
CA ASP A 48 10.56 -8.08 -12.44
C ASP A 48 9.64 -8.15 -11.23
N SER A 49 8.38 -8.41 -11.48
CA SER A 49 7.45 -8.77 -10.42
C SER A 49 7.68 -10.23 -10.06
N LYS A 50 7.71 -10.54 -8.80
CA LYS A 50 7.83 -11.94 -8.34
C LYS A 50 6.48 -12.57 -8.05
N VAL A 51 5.46 -11.75 -7.87
CA VAL A 51 4.11 -12.23 -7.57
C VAL A 51 3.13 -11.10 -7.86
N GLY A 52 1.87 -11.45 -8.13
CA GLY A 52 0.80 -10.46 -8.29
C GLY A 52 0.53 -9.74 -6.98
N GLY A 53 0.31 -8.45 -7.05
CA GLY A 53 0.06 -7.64 -5.86
C GLY A 53 -1.08 -6.66 -6.04
N ILE A 54 -1.83 -6.47 -4.97
CA ILE A 54 -2.89 -5.47 -4.89
C ILE A 54 -2.66 -4.63 -3.64
N MET A 55 -2.89 -3.34 -3.75
CA MET A 55 -2.73 -2.45 -2.62
C MET A 55 -4.08 -1.84 -2.26
N VAL A 56 -4.37 -1.81 -0.96
CA VAL A 56 -5.56 -1.16 -0.40
C VAL A 56 -5.10 -0.01 0.47
N ASN A 57 -5.58 1.19 0.20
CA ASN A 57 -5.27 2.34 1.04
C ASN A 57 -6.02 2.28 2.35
N LEU A 58 -5.36 2.65 3.44
CA LEU A 58 -5.99 2.84 4.73
C LEU A 58 -6.22 4.33 4.92
N VAL A 59 -7.47 4.74 4.84
CA VAL A 59 -7.84 6.14 4.98
C VAL A 59 -8.78 6.32 6.17
N GLY A 60 -8.71 7.47 6.80
CA GLY A 60 -9.58 7.78 7.92
C GLY A 60 -11.06 7.68 7.55
N ALA A 61 -11.83 7.01 8.41
CA ALA A 61 -13.27 6.85 8.20
C ALA A 61 -13.99 8.18 8.40
N GLU A 62 -15.13 8.33 7.73
CA GLU A 62 -15.98 9.50 7.92
C GLU A 62 -16.44 9.58 9.36
N SER A 63 -16.64 10.78 9.84
CA SER A 63 -17.11 11.07 11.20
C SER A 63 -16.13 10.75 12.31
N TYR A 64 -14.87 10.47 11.99
CA TYR A 64 -13.86 10.21 13.01
C TYR A 64 -12.68 11.18 12.87
N SER A 65 -12.34 11.85 13.95
CA SER A 65 -11.18 12.73 14.01
C SER A 65 -10.56 12.61 15.40
N GLY A 66 -9.26 12.57 15.47
CA GLY A 66 -8.53 12.44 16.73
C GLY A 66 -7.50 11.33 16.71
N ASP A 67 -7.17 10.82 17.88
CA ASP A 67 -6.15 9.78 17.99
C ASP A 67 -6.58 8.51 17.26
N VAL A 68 -5.70 8.00 16.41
CA VAL A 68 -6.05 6.92 15.49
C VAL A 68 -6.19 5.59 16.19
N ILE A 69 -7.17 4.81 15.75
CA ILE A 69 -7.37 3.42 16.16
C ILE A 69 -7.54 2.60 14.88
N TYR A 70 -6.71 1.57 14.74
CA TYR A 70 -6.80 0.65 13.60
C TYR A 70 -7.61 -0.56 14.02
N GLU A 71 -8.93 -0.47 13.83
CA GLU A 71 -9.85 -1.52 14.26
C GLU A 71 -9.70 -2.77 13.41
N HIS A 72 -9.56 -3.92 14.05
CA HIS A 72 -9.39 -5.23 13.42
C HIS A 72 -8.07 -5.44 12.65
N ILE A 73 -7.06 -4.66 12.94
CA ILE A 73 -5.76 -4.85 12.27
C ILE A 73 -5.19 -6.25 12.54
N GLU A 74 -5.40 -6.78 13.74
CA GLU A 74 -4.92 -8.11 14.08
C GLU A 74 -5.56 -9.20 13.21
N THR A 75 -6.80 -9.01 12.83
CA THR A 75 -7.51 -9.95 11.97
C THR A 75 -6.88 -10.04 10.59
N ILE A 76 -6.53 -8.90 9.99
CA ILE A 76 -5.92 -8.92 8.67
C ILE A 76 -4.47 -9.40 8.73
N MET A 77 -3.77 -9.18 9.84
CA MET A 77 -2.39 -9.65 9.99
C MET A 77 -2.28 -11.18 10.02
N LYS A 78 -3.39 -11.87 10.30
CA LYS A 78 -3.43 -13.33 10.29
C LYS A 78 -3.65 -13.91 8.90
N MET A 79 -3.96 -13.08 7.92
CA MET A 79 -4.22 -13.55 6.56
C MET A 79 -2.90 -13.72 5.81
N ASP A 80 -2.75 -14.83 5.09
CA ASP A 80 -1.54 -15.09 4.31
C ASP A 80 -1.41 -14.11 3.15
N GLY A 81 -0.21 -13.61 2.95
CA GLY A 81 0.06 -12.68 1.85
C GLY A 81 -0.42 -11.25 2.08
N VAL A 82 -0.87 -10.94 3.29
CA VAL A 82 -1.38 -9.61 3.64
C VAL A 82 -0.37 -8.91 4.54
N THR A 83 0.11 -7.75 4.09
CA THR A 83 1.12 -6.97 4.82
C THR A 83 0.63 -5.54 5.01
N PRO A 84 0.28 -5.14 6.22
CA PRO A 84 -0.08 -3.75 6.49
C PRO A 84 1.16 -2.88 6.68
N HIS A 85 1.08 -1.65 6.18
CA HIS A 85 2.11 -0.63 6.37
C HIS A 85 1.44 0.58 6.99
N ILE A 86 1.80 0.89 8.23
CA ILE A 86 1.24 2.00 8.98
C ILE A 86 2.24 3.16 8.93
N TYR A 87 1.77 4.34 8.56
CA TYR A 87 2.65 5.48 8.35
C TYR A 87 3.06 6.19 9.65
N GLY A 88 2.46 5.83 10.76
CA GLY A 88 2.84 6.39 12.04
C GLY A 88 2.24 7.75 12.38
N LYS A 89 1.25 8.20 11.64
CA LYS A 89 0.55 9.43 11.97
C LYS A 89 -0.31 9.19 13.21
N LYS A 90 -0.17 10.06 14.20
CA LYS A 90 -0.85 9.85 15.50
C LYS A 90 -2.34 10.15 15.45
N GLN A 91 -2.74 11.06 14.58
CA GLN A 91 -4.15 11.47 14.50
C GLN A 91 -4.70 11.22 13.11
N THR A 92 -5.96 10.83 13.07
CA THR A 92 -6.70 10.62 11.84
C THR A 92 -7.78 11.68 11.67
N ARG A 93 -8.29 11.79 10.47
CA ARG A 93 -9.46 12.59 10.09
C ARG A 93 -10.05 11.97 8.84
N PRO A 94 -11.28 12.32 8.45
CA PRO A 94 -11.89 11.73 7.26
C PRO A 94 -10.98 11.81 6.04
N PHE A 95 -10.83 10.68 5.35
CA PHE A 95 -10.08 10.53 4.11
C PHE A 95 -8.57 10.74 4.19
N ARG A 96 -8.02 10.94 5.39
CA ARG A 96 -6.57 11.07 5.53
C ARG A 96 -5.91 9.72 5.28
N LYS A 97 -4.86 9.70 4.45
CA LYS A 97 -4.09 8.47 4.19
C LYS A 97 -3.24 8.14 5.40
N MET A 98 -3.55 7.04 6.05
CA MET A 98 -2.91 6.62 7.29
C MET A 98 -1.98 5.42 7.10
N GLY A 99 -2.09 4.74 5.99
CA GLY A 99 -1.28 3.58 5.68
C GLY A 99 -1.77 2.90 4.42
N HIS A 100 -1.26 1.71 4.19
CA HIS A 100 -1.76 0.85 3.11
C HIS A 100 -1.57 -0.62 3.50
N VAL A 101 -2.28 -1.48 2.80
CA VAL A 101 -2.14 -2.93 2.96
C VAL A 101 -1.81 -3.51 1.60
N THR A 102 -0.75 -4.29 1.52
CA THR A 102 -0.39 -4.99 0.29
C THR A 102 -0.81 -6.44 0.39
N ILE A 103 -1.48 -6.92 -0.63
CA ILE A 103 -1.90 -8.31 -0.75
C ILE A 103 -1.13 -8.92 -1.91
N VAL A 104 -0.41 -10.01 -1.67
CA VAL A 104 0.29 -10.74 -2.72
C VAL A 104 -0.28 -12.14 -2.84
N ASN A 105 -0.45 -12.59 -4.07
CA ASN A 105 -0.96 -13.92 -4.35
C ASN A 105 -0.60 -14.30 -5.79
N GLU A 106 -0.27 -15.56 -6.02
CA GLU A 106 0.03 -16.05 -7.37
C GLU A 106 -1.18 -15.92 -8.29
N ASP A 107 -2.37 -16.07 -7.73
CA ASP A 107 -3.62 -15.89 -8.45
C ASP A 107 -4.20 -14.51 -8.15
N LEU A 108 -4.23 -13.65 -9.15
CA LEU A 108 -4.71 -12.29 -8.99
C LEU A 108 -6.20 -12.23 -8.65
N TYR A 109 -6.96 -13.22 -9.07
CA TYR A 109 -8.39 -13.31 -8.72
C TYR A 109 -8.56 -13.53 -7.21
N GLU A 110 -7.75 -14.43 -6.64
CA GLU A 110 -7.74 -14.65 -5.19
C GLU A 110 -7.25 -13.41 -4.45
N ALA A 111 -6.24 -12.72 -4.99
CA ALA A 111 -5.75 -11.49 -4.41
C ALA A 111 -6.86 -10.43 -4.30
N ARG A 112 -7.70 -10.33 -5.32
CA ARG A 112 -8.83 -9.39 -5.32
C ARG A 112 -9.86 -9.74 -4.25
N LYS A 113 -10.14 -11.02 -4.06
CA LYS A 113 -11.06 -11.46 -3.01
C LYS A 113 -10.53 -11.11 -1.64
N ILE A 114 -9.25 -11.36 -1.42
CA ILE A 114 -8.60 -11.04 -0.15
C ILE A 114 -8.60 -9.52 0.08
N ALA A 115 -8.33 -8.75 -0.97
CA ALA A 115 -8.34 -7.28 -0.89
C ALA A 115 -9.72 -6.76 -0.48
N GLU A 116 -10.80 -7.30 -1.03
CA GLU A 116 -12.15 -6.92 -0.63
C GLU A 116 -12.41 -7.28 0.83
N LYS A 117 -11.97 -8.46 1.25
CA LYS A 117 -12.11 -8.88 2.64
C LYS A 117 -11.34 -7.96 3.59
N VAL A 118 -10.12 -7.59 3.21
CA VAL A 118 -9.32 -6.64 3.99
C VAL A 118 -10.03 -5.29 4.08
N LYS A 119 -10.50 -4.79 2.95
CA LYS A 119 -11.19 -3.50 2.89
C LYS A 119 -12.42 -3.47 3.78
N ASN A 120 -13.15 -4.57 3.85
CA ASN A 120 -14.36 -4.66 4.66
C ASN A 120 -14.10 -4.98 6.14
N THR A 121 -12.89 -5.39 6.49
CA THR A 121 -12.53 -5.80 7.84
C THR A 121 -11.87 -4.68 8.62
N ILE A 122 -10.82 -4.07 8.06
CA ILE A 122 -10.07 -3.04 8.78
C ILE A 122 -10.76 -1.69 8.68
N LYS A 123 -10.75 -0.95 9.79
CA LYS A 123 -11.28 0.41 9.81
C LYS A 123 -10.31 1.33 10.52
N VAL A 124 -10.15 2.52 9.97
CA VAL A 124 -9.32 3.56 10.57
C VAL A 124 -10.26 4.55 11.24
N ILE A 125 -10.40 4.42 12.53
CA ILE A 125 -11.31 5.25 13.33
C ILE A 125 -10.53 6.05 14.36
N SER A 126 -11.21 6.71 15.25
CA SER A 126 -10.58 7.48 16.34
C SER A 126 -11.34 7.28 17.62
N ASN A 127 -10.74 7.77 18.70
CA ASN A 127 -11.37 7.77 20.01
C ASN A 127 -12.51 8.80 20.11
N ARG A 128 -12.70 9.63 19.10
CA ARG A 128 -13.78 10.62 19.03
C ARG A 128 -14.58 10.41 17.77
N HIS A 129 -15.87 10.41 17.94
CA HIS A 129 -16.83 10.29 16.84
C HIS A 129 -17.57 11.61 16.71
N GLU A 130 -17.59 12.17 15.50
CA GLU A 130 -18.29 13.42 15.23
C GLU A 130 -19.72 13.21 14.76
#